data_347e6f46da994db938f98f5e1f46475c
#
_entry.id   347e6f46da994db938f98f5e1f46475c
#
_cell.length_a   1.000
_cell.length_b   1.000
_cell.length_c   1.000
_cell.angle_alpha   90.00
_cell.angle_beta   90.00
_cell.angle_gamma   90.00
#
_symmetry.space_group_name_H-M   'P 1'
#
loop_
_entity.id
_entity.type
_entity.pdbx_description
1 polymer ?
#
loop_
_entity_poly.entity_id
_entity_poly.type
_entity_poly.pdbx_seq_one_letter_code
_entity_poly.pdbx_strand_id
1 'polypeptide(L)'
;WAAARQLGCSEQLGMMLGGVLIAPDLLKLVYAASTTGVSMTSVYGLLPAPVNDYTTTVIPVLISVPVLWRVECFFSRIIPKAVAFSFVPFATMLVMVPVSLCITAPAGSYLGMLLGQFMFMLGNSGGIVSLFTLMGLAAGWEFLKIAGVSNVVLSLAYAQFMSVGTDSCILIAATMATFAVWGMSFGASLRVADKDEKALMLGYSISGVLGGVSEPALYGCGFKYGR
;
A
#
# COMPACT_ATOMS: atom_id res chain seq x y z
N TRP A 1 2.45 10.52 -5.72
CA TRP A 1 3.09 11.83 -5.55
C TRP A 1 4.54 11.69 -5.06
N ALA A 2 4.78 11.24 -3.85
CA ALA A 2 6.12 11.16 -3.25
C ALA A 2 7.12 10.36 -4.10
N ALA A 3 6.73 9.19 -4.60
CA ALA A 3 7.58 8.36 -5.45
C ALA A 3 7.91 9.04 -6.79
N ALA A 4 6.96 9.75 -7.39
CA ALA A 4 7.17 10.51 -8.62
C ALA A 4 8.19 11.64 -8.39
N ARG A 5 8.05 12.36 -7.29
CA ARG A 5 8.98 13.42 -6.88
C ARG A 5 10.40 12.90 -6.66
N GLN A 6 10.57 11.76 -5.99
CA GLN A 6 11.87 11.15 -5.75
C GLN A 6 12.58 10.73 -7.05
N LEU A 7 11.82 10.27 -8.05
CA LEU A 7 12.35 9.87 -9.35
C LEU A 7 12.54 11.05 -10.32
N GLY A 8 12.08 12.25 -9.95
CA GLY A 8 12.18 13.44 -10.79
C GLY A 8 11.23 13.45 -11.99
N CYS A 9 10.12 12.70 -11.92
CA CYS A 9 9.04 12.79 -12.90
C CYS A 9 7.91 13.71 -12.42
N SER A 10 6.98 14.03 -13.32
CA SER A 10 5.85 14.90 -13.02
C SER A 10 5.00 14.37 -11.88
N GLU A 11 4.89 15.13 -10.80
CA GLU A 11 4.07 14.79 -9.62
C GLU A 11 2.59 14.66 -9.99
N GLN A 12 2.11 15.50 -10.91
CA GLN A 12 0.74 15.46 -11.40
C GLN A 12 0.42 14.15 -12.13
N LEU A 13 1.33 13.69 -12.99
CA LEU A 13 1.15 12.40 -13.69
C LEU A 13 1.17 11.23 -12.71
N GLY A 14 2.02 11.30 -11.68
CA GLY A 14 2.02 10.30 -10.60
C GLY A 14 0.71 10.26 -9.81
N MET A 15 0.11 11.42 -9.52
CA MET A 15 -1.21 11.50 -8.88
C MET A 15 -2.34 11.00 -9.81
N MET A 16 -2.32 11.39 -11.08
CA MET A 16 -3.29 10.92 -12.08
C MET A 16 -3.23 9.39 -12.23
N LEU A 17 -2.04 8.82 -12.30
CA LEU A 17 -1.86 7.37 -12.39
C LEU A 17 -2.43 6.64 -11.17
N GLY A 18 -2.18 7.17 -9.96
CA GLY A 18 -2.81 6.66 -8.75
C GLY A 18 -4.32 6.76 -8.79
N GLY A 19 -4.87 7.89 -9.26
CA GLY A 19 -6.31 8.10 -9.45
C GLY A 19 -6.95 7.10 -10.41
N VAL A 20 -6.26 6.74 -11.49
CA VAL A 20 -6.75 5.70 -12.45
C VAL A 20 -6.90 4.34 -11.78
N LEU A 21 -5.96 3.96 -10.91
CA LEU A 21 -6.00 2.66 -10.22
C LEU A 21 -7.11 2.55 -9.18
N ILE A 22 -7.58 3.68 -8.65
CA ILE A 22 -8.70 3.73 -7.68
C ILE A 22 -9.97 4.36 -8.27
N ALA A 23 -10.05 4.45 -9.61
CA ALA A 23 -11.18 5.08 -10.28
C ALA A 23 -12.51 4.39 -9.92
N PRO A 24 -13.58 5.17 -9.63
CA PRO A 24 -14.89 4.59 -9.25
C PRO A 24 -15.45 3.61 -10.27
N ASP A 25 -15.19 3.80 -11.55
CA ASP A 25 -15.64 2.91 -12.59
C ASP A 25 -14.90 1.57 -12.60
N LEU A 26 -13.60 1.58 -12.26
CA LEU A 26 -12.86 0.34 -12.03
C LEU A 26 -13.42 -0.42 -10.83
N LEU A 27 -13.77 0.28 -9.75
CA LEU A 27 -14.39 -0.35 -8.58
C LEU A 27 -15.77 -0.95 -8.89
N LYS A 28 -16.59 -0.28 -9.70
CA LYS A 28 -17.86 -0.86 -10.18
C LYS A 28 -17.63 -2.16 -10.96
N LEU A 29 -16.59 -2.21 -11.80
CA LEU A 29 -16.22 -3.44 -12.50
C LEU A 29 -15.76 -4.53 -11.54
N VAL A 30 -15.01 -4.21 -10.49
CA VAL A 30 -14.62 -5.15 -9.43
C VAL A 30 -15.86 -5.73 -8.74
N TYR A 31 -16.82 -4.89 -8.33
CA TYR A 31 -18.08 -5.35 -7.75
C TYR A 31 -18.92 -6.19 -8.72
N ALA A 32 -19.01 -5.78 -9.99
CA ALA A 32 -19.68 -6.57 -11.01
C ALA A 32 -18.98 -7.92 -11.25
N ALA A 33 -17.66 -7.94 -11.25
CA ALA A 33 -16.86 -9.15 -11.39
C ALA A 33 -17.12 -10.17 -10.26
N SER A 34 -17.26 -9.68 -9.01
CA SER A 34 -17.56 -10.53 -7.85
C SER A 34 -18.94 -11.20 -7.94
N THR A 35 -19.89 -10.59 -8.65
CA THR A 35 -21.24 -11.14 -8.83
C THR A 35 -21.42 -11.97 -10.11
N THR A 36 -20.74 -11.59 -11.18
CA THR A 36 -20.89 -12.22 -12.51
C THR A 36 -19.78 -13.24 -12.84
N GLY A 37 -18.70 -13.30 -12.04
CA GLY A 37 -17.55 -14.16 -12.28
C GLY A 37 -16.65 -13.70 -13.44
N VAL A 38 -16.86 -12.51 -14.00
CA VAL A 38 -16.04 -11.94 -15.08
C VAL A 38 -14.75 -11.38 -14.47
N SER A 39 -13.62 -12.05 -14.70
CA SER A 39 -12.32 -11.66 -14.14
C SER A 39 -11.50 -10.72 -15.01
N MET A 40 -11.96 -10.42 -16.23
CA MET A 40 -11.24 -9.58 -17.18
C MET A 40 -12.12 -8.49 -17.77
N THR A 41 -11.54 -7.30 -17.97
CA THR A 41 -12.14 -6.18 -18.70
C THR A 41 -11.24 -5.79 -19.87
N SER A 42 -11.73 -4.94 -20.76
CA SER A 42 -10.94 -4.42 -21.88
C SER A 42 -10.58 -2.95 -21.65
N VAL A 43 -9.28 -2.65 -21.69
CA VAL A 43 -8.79 -1.27 -21.73
C VAL A 43 -8.74 -0.81 -23.16
N TYR A 44 -9.33 0.35 -23.45
CA TYR A 44 -9.53 0.89 -24.81
C TYR A 44 -10.24 -0.05 -25.77
N GLY A 45 -11.00 -1.04 -25.28
CA GLY A 45 -11.67 -2.03 -26.11
C GLY A 45 -10.77 -3.07 -26.80
N LEU A 46 -9.46 -3.05 -26.56
CA LEU A 46 -8.47 -3.87 -27.26
C LEU A 46 -7.61 -4.71 -26.33
N LEU A 47 -7.22 -4.18 -25.17
CA LEU A 47 -6.25 -4.83 -24.29
C LEU A 47 -6.96 -5.47 -23.09
N PRO A 48 -6.81 -6.78 -22.87
CA PRO A 48 -7.38 -7.44 -21.70
C PRO A 48 -6.65 -7.03 -20.43
N ALA A 49 -7.40 -6.59 -19.43
CA ALA A 49 -6.88 -6.25 -18.11
C ALA A 49 -7.63 -7.06 -17.06
N PRO A 50 -6.93 -7.66 -16.10
CA PRO A 50 -7.58 -8.32 -14.97
C PRO A 50 -8.26 -7.30 -14.07
N VAL A 51 -9.44 -7.63 -13.62
CA VAL A 51 -10.25 -6.78 -12.73
C VAL A 51 -9.88 -7.10 -11.29
N ASN A 52 -9.04 -6.26 -10.69
CA ASN A 52 -8.61 -6.38 -9.31
C ASN A 52 -8.88 -5.09 -8.53
N ASP A 53 -9.09 -5.22 -7.22
CA ASP A 53 -9.15 -4.08 -6.32
C ASP A 53 -7.74 -3.65 -5.91
N TYR A 54 -7.38 -2.43 -6.30
CA TYR A 54 -6.08 -1.82 -5.97
C TYR A 54 -6.18 -0.78 -4.85
N THR A 55 -7.37 -0.54 -4.27
CA THR A 55 -7.60 0.55 -3.31
C THR A 55 -6.86 0.37 -1.99
N THR A 56 -6.63 -0.87 -1.59
CA THR A 56 -5.98 -1.21 -0.31
C THR A 56 -4.48 -1.47 -0.43
N THR A 57 -3.91 -1.39 -1.64
CA THR A 57 -2.51 -1.74 -1.88
C THR A 57 -1.70 -0.60 -2.49
N VAL A 58 -0.50 -0.38 -2.00
CA VAL A 58 0.43 0.66 -2.49
C VAL A 58 1.44 0.11 -3.51
N ILE A 59 1.72 -1.21 -3.47
CA ILE A 59 2.71 -1.86 -4.34
C ILE A 59 2.45 -1.61 -5.83
N PRO A 60 1.21 -1.74 -6.34
CA PRO A 60 0.90 -1.48 -7.75
C PRO A 60 1.33 -0.09 -8.21
N VAL A 61 1.05 0.94 -7.41
CA VAL A 61 1.46 2.32 -7.72
C VAL A 61 2.98 2.47 -7.67
N LEU A 62 3.65 1.90 -6.65
CA LEU A 62 5.10 1.99 -6.51
C LEU A 62 5.84 1.35 -7.70
N ILE A 63 5.33 0.24 -8.24
CA ILE A 63 5.90 -0.40 -9.43
C ILE A 63 5.59 0.42 -10.70
N SER A 64 4.42 1.06 -10.76
CA SER A 64 4.01 1.84 -11.94
C SER A 64 4.79 3.14 -12.08
N VAL A 65 5.21 3.79 -10.99
CA VAL A 65 5.89 5.10 -11.04
C VAL A 65 7.26 5.07 -11.73
N PRO A 66 8.15 4.09 -11.52
CA PRO A 66 9.40 3.98 -12.30
C PRO A 66 9.16 3.81 -13.81
N VAL A 67 8.09 3.09 -14.18
CA VAL A 67 7.70 2.93 -15.59
C VAL A 67 7.17 4.27 -16.13
N LEU A 68 6.35 4.97 -15.36
CA LEU A 68 5.87 6.32 -15.70
C LEU A 68 7.04 7.26 -15.98
N TRP A 69 8.04 7.29 -15.11
CA TRP A 69 9.23 8.11 -15.31
C TRP A 69 9.94 7.78 -16.64
N ARG A 70 10.10 6.50 -16.97
CA ARG A 70 10.73 6.07 -18.25
C ARG A 70 9.92 6.52 -19.45
N VAL A 71 8.60 6.37 -19.42
CA VAL A 71 7.69 6.75 -20.51
C VAL A 71 7.66 8.27 -20.67
N GLU A 72 7.59 9.04 -19.58
CA GLU A 72 7.64 10.49 -19.60
C GLU A 72 8.96 11.01 -20.19
N CYS A 73 10.09 10.46 -19.75
CA CYS A 73 11.40 10.80 -20.31
C CYS A 73 11.51 10.47 -21.80
N PHE A 74 10.91 9.39 -22.26
CA PHE A 74 10.88 9.02 -23.66
C PHE A 74 10.12 10.06 -24.49
N PHE A 75 8.90 10.42 -24.09
CA PHE A 75 8.09 11.39 -24.82
C PHE A 75 8.67 12.81 -24.74
N SER A 76 9.26 13.19 -23.62
CA SER A 76 9.91 14.50 -23.49
C SER A 76 11.11 14.70 -24.41
N ARG A 77 11.72 13.62 -24.91
CA ARG A 77 12.81 13.67 -25.88
C ARG A 77 12.34 13.75 -27.33
N ILE A 78 11.18 13.18 -27.63
CA ILE A 78 10.64 13.08 -29.01
C ILE A 78 9.78 14.28 -29.35
N ILE A 79 8.98 14.76 -28.41
CA ILE A 79 8.00 15.82 -28.63
C ILE A 79 8.70 17.19 -28.66
N PRO A 80 8.48 18.00 -29.70
CA PRO A 80 9.06 19.34 -29.80
C PRO A 80 8.65 20.24 -28.61
N LYS A 81 9.59 21.06 -28.13
CA LYS A 81 9.39 21.95 -26.97
C LYS A 81 8.17 22.87 -27.11
N ALA A 82 7.82 23.29 -28.33
CA ALA A 82 6.70 24.18 -28.58
C ALA A 82 5.33 23.60 -28.13
N VAL A 83 5.17 22.29 -28.16
CA VAL A 83 3.90 21.63 -27.82
C VAL A 83 4.07 20.64 -26.63
N ALA A 84 5.27 20.54 -26.09
CA ALA A 84 5.62 19.57 -25.04
C ALA A 84 4.73 19.69 -23.78
N PHE A 85 4.36 20.90 -23.40
CA PHE A 85 3.54 21.15 -22.19
C PHE A 85 2.22 20.35 -22.18
N SER A 86 1.54 20.23 -23.32
CA SER A 86 0.26 19.51 -23.42
C SER A 86 0.43 18.08 -23.93
N PHE A 87 1.33 17.87 -24.90
CA PHE A 87 1.44 16.57 -25.56
C PHE A 87 2.25 15.54 -24.81
N VAL A 88 3.24 15.94 -24.00
CA VAL A 88 4.02 14.98 -23.19
C VAL A 88 3.13 14.33 -22.13
N PRO A 89 2.38 15.08 -21.29
CA PRO A 89 1.48 14.47 -20.30
C PRO A 89 0.41 13.59 -20.97
N PHE A 90 -0.19 14.06 -22.06
CA PHE A 90 -1.22 13.32 -22.78
C PHE A 90 -0.70 11.99 -23.33
N ALA A 91 0.40 12.00 -24.07
CA ALA A 91 1.00 10.80 -24.64
C ALA A 91 1.48 9.82 -23.55
N THR A 92 2.06 10.37 -22.46
CA THR A 92 2.50 9.58 -21.33
C THR A 92 1.32 8.85 -20.69
N MET A 93 0.22 9.52 -20.39
CA MET A 93 -0.95 8.89 -19.79
C MET A 93 -1.67 7.93 -20.73
N LEU A 94 -1.72 8.26 -22.03
CA LEU A 94 -2.30 7.38 -23.05
C LEU A 94 -1.62 6.00 -23.07
N VAL A 95 -0.32 5.95 -22.86
CA VAL A 95 0.45 4.70 -22.78
C VAL A 95 0.41 4.11 -21.37
N MET A 96 0.50 4.95 -20.33
CA MET A 96 0.60 4.48 -18.95
C MET A 96 -0.71 3.88 -18.42
N VAL A 97 -1.87 4.32 -18.85
CA VAL A 97 -3.15 3.75 -18.43
C VAL A 97 -3.23 2.25 -18.78
N PRO A 98 -3.06 1.82 -20.04
CA PRO A 98 -3.06 0.40 -20.36
C PRO A 98 -1.88 -0.36 -19.73
N VAL A 99 -0.68 0.22 -19.69
CA VAL A 99 0.49 -0.42 -19.07
C VAL A 99 0.25 -0.64 -17.58
N SER A 100 -0.34 0.32 -16.90
CA SER A 100 -0.62 0.18 -15.47
C SER A 100 -1.71 -0.86 -15.20
N LEU A 101 -2.82 -0.84 -15.90
CA LEU A 101 -3.94 -1.74 -15.65
C LEU A 101 -3.67 -3.18 -16.14
N CYS A 102 -2.93 -3.35 -17.25
CA CYS A 102 -2.67 -4.66 -17.82
C CYS A 102 -1.42 -5.35 -17.26
N ILE A 103 -0.42 -4.59 -16.82
CA ILE A 103 0.91 -5.15 -16.48
C ILE A 103 1.31 -4.80 -15.04
N THR A 104 1.54 -3.49 -14.75
CA THR A 104 2.24 -3.13 -13.50
C THR A 104 1.36 -3.27 -12.27
N ALA A 105 0.06 -3.00 -12.37
CA ALA A 105 -0.85 -3.15 -11.25
C ALA A 105 -1.14 -4.63 -10.93
N PRO A 106 -1.44 -5.51 -11.91
CA PRO A 106 -1.56 -6.94 -11.65
C PRO A 106 -0.26 -7.57 -11.11
N ALA A 107 0.90 -7.18 -11.64
CA ALA A 107 2.19 -7.63 -11.13
C ALA A 107 2.41 -7.23 -9.67
N GLY A 108 2.05 -5.99 -9.32
CA GLY A 108 2.11 -5.50 -7.94
C GLY A 108 1.18 -6.25 -6.99
N SER A 109 -0.04 -6.53 -7.41
CA SER A 109 -0.99 -7.35 -6.63
C SER A 109 -0.49 -8.77 -6.45
N TYR A 110 0.06 -9.39 -7.49
CA TYR A 110 0.62 -10.73 -7.42
C TYR A 110 1.79 -10.82 -6.44
N LEU A 111 2.71 -9.84 -6.46
CA LEU A 111 3.79 -9.75 -5.48
C LEU A 111 3.27 -9.61 -4.05
N GLY A 112 2.26 -8.77 -3.85
CA GLY A 112 1.60 -8.64 -2.54
C GLY A 112 0.99 -9.95 -2.06
N MET A 113 0.32 -10.68 -2.95
CA MET A 113 -0.27 -11.97 -2.65
C MET A 113 0.79 -13.04 -2.33
N LEU A 114 1.90 -13.09 -3.06
CA LEU A 114 3.01 -14.00 -2.76
C LEU A 114 3.61 -13.75 -1.38
N LEU A 115 3.83 -12.49 -1.02
CA LEU A 115 4.31 -12.11 0.31
C LEU A 115 3.33 -12.56 1.41
N GLY A 116 2.04 -12.33 1.20
CA GLY A 116 0.99 -12.79 2.11
C GLY A 116 1.00 -14.30 2.29
N GLN A 117 0.99 -15.06 1.19
CA GLN A 117 1.03 -16.54 1.23
C GLN A 117 2.28 -17.08 1.93
N PHE A 118 3.44 -16.47 1.67
CA PHE A 118 4.67 -16.85 2.35
C PHE A 118 4.56 -16.66 3.87
N MET A 119 4.01 -15.53 4.32
CA MET A 119 3.79 -15.28 5.75
C MET A 119 2.79 -16.27 6.36
N PHE A 120 1.73 -16.61 5.63
CA PHE A 120 0.77 -17.64 6.06
C PHE A 120 1.41 -19.01 6.23
N MET A 121 2.21 -19.43 5.24
CA MET A 121 2.90 -20.70 5.30
C MET A 121 3.81 -20.81 6.55
N LEU A 122 4.53 -19.74 6.85
CA LEU A 122 5.38 -19.67 8.03
C LEU A 122 4.54 -19.67 9.34
N GLY A 123 3.44 -18.93 9.39
CA GLY A 123 2.56 -18.85 10.55
C GLY A 123 1.91 -20.20 10.88
N ASN A 124 1.54 -20.97 9.86
CA ASN A 124 0.89 -22.29 10.01
C ASN A 124 1.85 -23.45 10.23
N SER A 125 3.16 -23.25 10.24
CA SER A 125 4.15 -24.31 10.41
C SER A 125 4.13 -24.99 11.79
N GLY A 126 3.49 -24.35 12.78
CA GLY A 126 3.37 -24.87 14.15
C GLY A 126 4.67 -24.84 14.96
N GLY A 127 4.56 -25.11 16.25
CA GLY A 127 5.71 -25.23 17.16
C GLY A 127 6.61 -23.99 17.23
N ILE A 128 7.92 -24.23 17.32
CA ILE A 128 8.95 -23.19 17.46
C ILE A 128 9.01 -22.27 16.21
N VAL A 129 8.79 -22.81 15.03
CA VAL A 129 8.81 -22.03 13.77
C VAL A 129 7.71 -20.97 13.79
N SER A 130 6.50 -21.34 14.18
CA SER A 130 5.38 -20.39 14.31
C SER A 130 5.67 -19.28 15.32
N LEU A 131 6.35 -19.62 16.45
CA LEU A 131 6.75 -18.65 17.47
C LEU A 131 7.73 -17.60 16.88
N PHE A 132 8.78 -18.05 16.20
CA PHE A 132 9.75 -17.15 15.58
C PHE A 132 9.12 -16.32 14.46
N THR A 133 8.19 -16.91 13.69
CA THR A 133 7.42 -16.19 12.68
C THR A 133 6.57 -15.10 13.31
N LEU A 134 5.85 -15.39 14.39
CA LEU A 134 5.05 -14.43 15.13
C LEU A 134 5.92 -13.25 15.63
N MET A 135 7.06 -13.57 16.25
CA MET A 135 8.00 -12.57 16.75
C MET A 135 8.56 -11.69 15.61
N GLY A 136 9.01 -12.32 14.53
CA GLY A 136 9.54 -11.61 13.36
C GLY A 136 8.49 -10.78 12.65
N LEU A 137 7.27 -11.30 12.52
CA LEU A 137 6.15 -10.59 11.91
C LEU A 137 5.71 -9.41 12.77
N ALA A 138 5.61 -9.57 14.09
CA ALA A 138 5.28 -8.47 15.00
C ALA A 138 6.36 -7.38 14.99
N ALA A 139 7.65 -7.75 15.01
CA ALA A 139 8.76 -6.80 14.92
C ALA A 139 8.81 -6.06 13.57
N GLY A 140 8.51 -6.77 12.47
CA GLY A 140 8.50 -6.23 11.11
C GLY A 140 7.20 -5.56 10.69
N TRP A 141 6.13 -5.65 11.49
CA TRP A 141 4.78 -5.24 11.09
C TRP A 141 4.68 -3.77 10.66
N GLU A 142 5.32 -2.89 11.41
CA GLU A 142 5.30 -1.46 11.09
C GLU A 142 6.08 -1.13 9.80
N PHE A 143 7.12 -1.90 9.47
CA PHE A 143 7.80 -1.79 8.18
C PHE A 143 6.90 -2.25 7.02
N LEU A 144 6.09 -3.29 7.23
CA LEU A 144 5.08 -3.72 6.24
C LEU A 144 4.01 -2.65 6.02
N LYS A 145 3.61 -1.90 7.06
CA LYS A 145 2.72 -0.76 6.93
C LYS A 145 3.35 0.36 6.10
N ILE A 146 4.59 0.71 6.38
CA ILE A 146 5.33 1.73 5.61
C ILE A 146 5.45 1.31 4.14
N ALA A 147 5.70 0.03 3.88
CA ALA A 147 5.77 -0.53 2.51
C ALA A 147 4.39 -0.65 1.84
N GLY A 148 3.27 -0.43 2.57
CA GLY A 148 1.91 -0.57 2.06
C GLY A 148 1.48 -2.01 1.76
N VAL A 149 2.16 -3.00 2.33
CA VAL A 149 1.88 -4.44 2.15
C VAL A 149 0.93 -4.96 3.22
N SER A 150 0.87 -4.32 4.39
CA SER A 150 0.12 -4.78 5.57
C SER A 150 -1.36 -5.05 5.27
N ASN A 151 -2.01 -4.21 4.47
CA ASN A 151 -3.42 -4.39 4.13
C ASN A 151 -3.68 -5.64 3.29
N VAL A 152 -2.75 -6.02 2.39
CA VAL A 152 -2.85 -7.27 1.62
C VAL A 152 -2.75 -8.47 2.57
N VAL A 153 -1.77 -8.44 3.48
CA VAL A 153 -1.57 -9.50 4.46
C VAL A 153 -2.79 -9.62 5.39
N LEU A 154 -3.33 -8.50 5.86
CA LEU A 154 -4.55 -8.48 6.68
C LEU A 154 -5.78 -9.02 5.93
N SER A 155 -5.99 -8.62 4.67
CA SER A 155 -7.14 -9.12 3.89
C SER A 155 -7.10 -10.63 3.70
N LEU A 156 -5.91 -11.19 3.46
CA LEU A 156 -5.72 -12.64 3.41
C LEU A 156 -5.97 -13.30 4.76
N ALA A 157 -5.48 -12.69 5.87
CA ALA A 157 -5.71 -13.20 7.22
C ALA A 157 -7.20 -13.21 7.58
N TYR A 158 -7.92 -12.15 7.26
CA TYR A 158 -9.38 -12.11 7.46
C TYR A 158 -10.12 -13.14 6.61
N ALA A 159 -9.74 -13.30 5.33
CA ALA A 159 -10.34 -14.30 4.46
C ALA A 159 -10.13 -15.72 5.02
N GLN A 160 -8.94 -16.03 5.51
CA GLN A 160 -8.67 -17.32 6.17
C GLN A 160 -9.47 -17.47 7.46
N PHE A 161 -9.50 -16.45 8.31
CA PHE A 161 -10.27 -16.48 9.56
C PHE A 161 -11.75 -16.74 9.29
N MET A 162 -12.34 -16.11 8.28
CA MET A 162 -13.73 -16.34 7.88
C MET A 162 -13.98 -17.73 7.30
N SER A 163 -12.99 -18.35 6.67
CA SER A 163 -13.14 -19.68 6.05
C SER A 163 -12.89 -20.83 7.02
N VAL A 164 -11.92 -20.71 7.93
CA VAL A 164 -11.43 -21.80 8.80
C VAL A 164 -11.78 -21.56 10.26
N GLY A 165 -12.13 -20.31 10.65
CA GLY A 165 -12.42 -19.92 12.03
C GLY A 165 -11.17 -19.75 12.91
N THR A 166 -9.97 -19.87 12.35
CA THR A 166 -8.70 -19.73 13.09
C THR A 166 -7.75 -18.78 12.38
N ASP A 167 -6.98 -18.01 13.14
CA ASP A 167 -5.91 -17.15 12.65
C ASP A 167 -4.57 -17.87 12.72
N SER A 168 -3.75 -17.72 11.68
CA SER A 168 -2.38 -18.22 11.61
C SER A 168 -1.36 -17.25 12.22
N CYS A 169 -1.64 -16.68 13.38
CA CYS A 169 -0.78 -15.75 14.14
C CYS A 169 -0.66 -14.34 13.53
N ILE A 170 -1.18 -14.08 12.33
CA ILE A 170 -0.98 -12.80 11.63
C ILE A 170 -1.78 -11.68 12.29
N LEU A 171 -3.05 -11.91 12.61
CA LEU A 171 -3.91 -10.92 13.27
C LEU A 171 -3.38 -10.59 14.67
N ILE A 172 -2.89 -11.61 15.39
CA ILE A 172 -2.27 -11.43 16.70
C ILE A 172 -1.00 -10.59 16.60
N ALA A 173 -0.10 -10.92 15.65
CA ALA A 173 1.15 -10.17 15.42
C ALA A 173 0.87 -8.69 15.06
N ALA A 174 -0.08 -8.46 14.15
CA ALA A 174 -0.52 -7.14 13.74
C ALA A 174 -1.04 -6.31 14.92
N THR A 175 -1.90 -6.92 15.73
CA THR A 175 -2.49 -6.29 16.91
C THR A 175 -1.44 -5.94 17.95
N MET A 176 -0.56 -6.88 18.30
CA MET A 176 0.52 -6.66 19.27
C MET A 176 1.48 -5.55 18.84
N ALA A 177 1.88 -5.52 17.57
CA ALA A 177 2.73 -4.46 17.04
C ALA A 177 2.05 -3.08 17.12
N THR A 178 0.78 -3.01 16.76
CA THR A 178 -0.01 -1.77 16.81
C THR A 178 -0.13 -1.25 18.25
N PHE A 179 -0.45 -2.10 19.22
CA PHE A 179 -0.50 -1.72 20.64
C PHE A 179 0.87 -1.28 21.17
N ALA A 180 1.96 -1.92 20.73
CA ALA A 180 3.32 -1.51 21.11
C ALA A 180 3.64 -0.08 20.64
N VAL A 181 3.23 0.31 19.43
CA VAL A 181 3.41 1.67 18.91
C VAL A 181 2.59 2.70 19.70
N TRP A 182 1.35 2.37 20.07
CA TRP A 182 0.55 3.26 20.92
C TRP A 182 1.15 3.40 22.34
N GLY A 183 1.62 2.29 22.90
CA GLY A 183 2.33 2.29 24.17
C GLY A 183 3.64 3.09 24.14
N MET A 184 4.37 3.04 23.02
CA MET A 184 5.57 3.83 22.80
C MET A 184 5.26 5.35 22.85
N SER A 185 4.23 5.81 22.15
CA SER A 185 3.86 7.23 22.16
C SER A 185 3.30 7.67 23.52
N PHE A 186 2.56 6.82 24.22
CA PHE A 186 2.15 7.08 25.60
C PHE A 186 3.35 7.19 26.53
N GLY A 187 4.29 6.23 26.47
CA GLY A 187 5.51 6.27 27.27
C GLY A 187 6.38 7.51 26.98
N ALA A 188 6.45 7.93 25.71
CA ALA A 188 7.13 9.18 25.33
C ALA A 188 6.46 10.41 25.96
N SER A 189 5.14 10.46 26.02
CA SER A 189 4.40 11.56 26.65
C SER A 189 4.72 11.76 28.13
N LEU A 190 5.12 10.68 28.82
CA LEU A 190 5.51 10.77 30.24
C LEU A 190 6.92 11.34 30.43
N ARG A 191 7.77 11.25 29.40
CA ARG A 191 9.18 11.69 29.46
C ARG A 191 9.46 13.04 28.83
N VAL A 192 8.64 13.47 27.88
CA VAL A 192 8.80 14.76 27.19
C VAL A 192 8.47 15.90 28.16
N ALA A 193 9.39 16.85 28.26
CA ALA A 193 9.25 18.00 29.16
C ALA A 193 8.40 19.14 28.57
N ASP A 194 8.46 19.28 27.23
CA ASP A 194 7.68 20.30 26.52
C ASP A 194 6.18 19.94 26.53
N LYS A 195 5.34 20.94 26.89
CA LYS A 195 3.90 20.73 27.05
C LYS A 195 3.18 20.45 25.74
N ASP A 196 3.60 21.11 24.66
CA ASP A 196 2.96 20.97 23.36
C ASP A 196 3.33 19.61 22.73
N GLU A 197 4.58 19.21 22.83
CA GLU A 197 5.03 17.89 22.41
C GLU A 197 4.37 16.77 23.23
N LYS A 198 4.23 16.95 24.54
CA LYS A 198 3.52 16.01 25.42
C LYS A 198 2.07 15.83 25.00
N ALA A 199 1.37 16.92 24.69
CA ALA A 199 -0.02 16.88 24.21
C ALA A 199 -0.12 16.14 22.88
N LEU A 200 0.82 16.37 21.95
CA LEU A 200 0.88 15.64 20.68
C LEU A 200 1.09 14.13 20.88
N MET A 201 2.03 13.71 21.74
CA MET A 201 2.28 12.30 22.03
C MET A 201 1.06 11.60 22.64
N LEU A 202 0.37 12.28 23.58
CA LEU A 202 -0.90 11.79 24.13
C LEU A 202 -1.97 11.71 23.06
N GLY A 203 -2.07 12.71 22.20
CA GLY A 203 -3.00 12.75 21.07
C GLY A 203 -2.80 11.56 20.12
N TYR A 204 -1.56 11.21 19.81
CA TYR A 204 -1.23 10.03 18.98
C TYR A 204 -1.67 8.71 19.63
N SER A 205 -1.48 8.56 20.96
CA SER A 205 -1.93 7.37 21.68
C SER A 205 -3.45 7.28 21.73
N ILE A 206 -4.13 8.38 22.04
CA ILE A 206 -5.59 8.44 22.12
C ILE A 206 -6.21 8.16 20.74
N SER A 207 -5.71 8.83 19.70
CA SER A 207 -6.20 8.60 18.33
C SER A 207 -5.95 7.18 17.87
N GLY A 208 -4.84 6.58 18.29
CA GLY A 208 -4.52 5.19 18.05
C GLY A 208 -5.54 4.25 18.68
N VAL A 209 -5.73 4.36 19.98
CA VAL A 209 -6.65 3.49 20.73
C VAL A 209 -8.11 3.64 20.29
N LEU A 210 -8.56 4.87 20.04
CA LEU A 210 -9.95 5.13 19.62
C LEU A 210 -10.19 4.94 18.13
N GLY A 211 -9.20 5.30 17.29
CA GLY A 211 -9.31 5.26 15.82
C GLY A 211 -8.72 4.01 15.18
N GLY A 212 -7.98 3.19 15.94
CA GLY A 212 -7.32 1.99 15.40
C GLY A 212 -6.12 2.30 14.49
N VAL A 213 -5.59 3.53 14.52
CA VAL A 213 -4.57 4.02 13.59
C VAL A 213 -3.23 4.15 14.30
N SER A 214 -2.17 3.51 13.80
CA SER A 214 -0.83 3.60 14.41
C SER A 214 0.12 4.57 13.70
N GLU A 215 -0.19 4.98 12.48
CA GLU A 215 0.65 5.82 11.64
C GLU A 215 1.04 7.15 12.31
N PRO A 216 0.13 7.90 12.96
CA PRO A 216 0.50 9.14 13.66
C PRO A 216 1.51 8.91 14.78
N ALA A 217 1.36 7.83 15.55
CA ALA A 217 2.30 7.47 16.60
C ALA A 217 3.64 6.97 16.03
N LEU A 218 3.62 6.20 14.94
CA LEU A 218 4.80 5.70 14.28
C LEU A 218 5.64 6.84 13.70
N TYR A 219 5.02 7.71 12.90
CA TYR A 219 5.73 8.82 12.25
C TYR A 219 6.03 9.98 13.21
N GLY A 220 5.09 10.33 14.07
CA GLY A 220 5.23 11.46 14.97
C GLY A 220 6.11 11.19 16.19
N CYS A 221 6.14 9.96 16.69
CA CYS A 221 6.96 9.55 17.82
C CYS A 221 8.14 8.67 17.40
N GLY A 222 7.89 7.56 16.68
CA GLY A 222 8.89 6.58 16.35
C GLY A 222 10.05 7.15 15.54
N PHE A 223 9.78 7.86 14.45
CA PHE A 223 10.83 8.45 13.61
C PHE A 223 11.44 9.73 14.20
N LYS A 224 10.69 10.51 14.98
CA LYS A 224 11.21 11.74 15.57
C LYS A 224 12.20 11.47 16.69
N TYR A 225 11.95 10.46 17.53
CA TYR A 225 12.75 10.15 18.73
C TYR A 225 13.51 8.82 18.63
N GLY A 226 13.35 8.06 17.55
CA GLY A 226 13.98 6.76 17.32
C GLY A 226 15.43 6.85 16.86
N ARG A 227 16.23 7.73 17.50
CA ARG A 227 17.69 7.80 17.28
C ARG A 227 18.43 6.97 18.31
#